data_15d810b1eb4bb19588447aece61dd1c8
#
_entry.id   15d810b1eb4bb19588447aece61dd1c8
#
_cell.length_a   1.000
_cell.length_b   1.000
_cell.length_c   1.000
_cell.angle_alpha   90.00
_cell.angle_beta   90.00
_cell.angle_gamma   90.00
#
_symmetry.space_group_name_H-M   'P 1'
#
loop_
_entity.id
_entity.type
_entity.pdbx_description
1 polymer ?
#
loop_
_entity_poly.entity_id
_entity_poly.type
_entity_poly.pdbx_seq_one_letter_code
_entity_poly.pdbx_strand_id
1 'polypeptide(L)'
;MRKLSLMILSLCMLLLSGCATIDSDVKIDSDGSGTWNTQINSQAGPLPKDSITEIITEYNIQDYTIKALDDQGKEVTVDNGDETPYNVWTVKSKFNNVEELNKVRDAMTLRNKNQGPLLALEKTTSGTYIVDLGTSQGKTTVTVSGEIDPASVQTGTLTDKNTVTFTQNSHIRFIFKPSHGWLFYIGIGVAIVAVIGGGYIFYLRRKYYGDAA
;
A
#
# COMPACT_ATOMS: atom_id res chain seq x y z
N MET A 1 -11.50 8.89 26.08
CA MET A 1 -10.06 9.15 25.94
C MET A 1 -9.19 8.24 26.82
N ARG A 2 -9.43 8.10 28.14
CA ARG A 2 -8.60 7.27 29.03
C ARG A 2 -8.60 5.77 28.71
N LYS A 3 -9.74 5.19 28.27
CA LYS A 3 -9.86 3.77 27.90
C LYS A 3 -9.11 3.47 26.57
N LEU A 4 -9.18 4.38 25.60
CA LEU A 4 -8.48 4.29 24.32
C LEU A 4 -6.95 4.28 24.50
N SER A 5 -6.43 5.18 25.34
CA SER A 5 -4.99 5.23 25.64
C SER A 5 -4.47 3.97 26.32
N LEU A 6 -5.28 3.32 27.16
CA LEU A 6 -4.93 2.06 27.81
C LEU A 6 -4.93 0.88 26.84
N MET A 7 -5.84 0.86 25.85
CA MET A 7 -5.93 -0.21 24.86
C MET A 7 -4.79 -0.15 23.85
N ILE A 8 -4.47 1.04 23.35
CA ILE A 8 -3.30 1.25 22.47
C ILE A 8 -2.01 0.90 23.21
N LEU A 9 -1.88 1.28 24.47
CA LEU A 9 -0.73 0.94 25.30
C LEU A 9 -0.62 -0.57 25.52
N SER A 10 -1.74 -1.28 25.69
CA SER A 10 -1.78 -2.73 25.82
C SER A 10 -1.33 -3.42 24.53
N LEU A 11 -1.81 -2.98 23.37
CA LEU A 11 -1.39 -3.55 22.09
C LEU A 11 0.09 -3.24 21.77
N CYS A 12 0.57 -2.03 22.09
CA CYS A 12 1.99 -1.70 21.98
C CYS A 12 2.85 -2.56 22.94
N MET A 13 2.39 -2.86 24.15
CA MET A 13 3.10 -3.76 25.05
C MET A 13 3.13 -5.20 24.54
N LEU A 14 2.06 -5.69 23.91
CA LEU A 14 2.03 -7.02 23.30
C LEU A 14 3.02 -7.15 22.12
N LEU A 15 3.18 -6.10 21.32
CA LEU A 15 4.15 -6.06 20.23
C LEU A 15 5.60 -5.97 20.74
N LEU A 16 5.85 -5.21 21.80
CA LEU A 16 7.18 -5.06 22.42
C LEU A 16 7.62 -6.33 23.16
N SER A 17 6.69 -7.14 23.65
CA SER A 17 6.99 -8.40 24.31
C SER A 17 7.22 -9.57 23.35
N GLY A 18 7.13 -9.36 22.03
CA GLY A 18 7.20 -10.43 21.02
C GLY A 18 5.95 -11.32 21.00
N CYS A 19 4.88 -10.92 21.71
CA CYS A 19 3.65 -11.70 21.82
C CYS A 19 2.66 -11.49 20.66
N ALA A 20 2.99 -10.65 19.68
CA ALA A 20 2.24 -10.51 18.43
C ALA A 20 3.19 -10.25 17.26
N THR A 21 2.83 -10.75 16.07
CA THR A 21 3.49 -10.43 14.81
C THR A 21 2.49 -9.78 13.84
N ILE A 22 2.96 -8.82 13.07
CA ILE A 22 2.17 -8.13 12.04
C ILE A 22 2.86 -8.30 10.71
N ASP A 23 2.47 -9.33 9.97
CA ASP A 23 2.96 -9.58 8.61
C ASP A 23 2.15 -8.79 7.60
N SER A 24 2.79 -8.19 6.61
CA SER A 24 2.12 -7.31 5.66
C SER A 24 2.53 -7.58 4.22
N ASP A 25 1.54 -7.50 3.31
CA ASP A 25 1.72 -7.42 1.87
C ASP A 25 1.21 -6.08 1.37
N VAL A 26 2.10 -5.26 0.83
CA VAL A 26 1.82 -3.89 0.40
C VAL A 26 2.01 -3.79 -1.10
N LYS A 27 1.03 -3.25 -1.81
CA LYS A 27 1.15 -2.91 -3.23
C LYS A 27 0.98 -1.40 -3.38
N ILE A 28 1.93 -0.75 -4.03
CA ILE A 28 1.94 0.71 -4.22
C ILE A 28 2.11 1.02 -5.70
N ASP A 29 1.16 1.77 -6.25
CA ASP A 29 1.24 2.32 -7.58
C ASP A 29 1.90 3.71 -7.57
N SER A 30 2.40 4.15 -8.72
CA SER A 30 3.12 5.42 -8.85
C SER A 30 2.27 6.67 -8.61
N ASP A 31 0.94 6.55 -8.62
CA ASP A 31 0.00 7.60 -8.25
C ASP A 31 -0.30 7.64 -6.75
N GLY A 32 0.28 6.70 -5.98
CA GLY A 32 0.08 6.55 -4.55
C GLY A 32 -1.16 5.75 -4.18
N SER A 33 -1.86 5.15 -5.15
CA SER A 33 -2.92 4.18 -4.90
C SER A 33 -2.36 2.80 -4.59
N GLY A 34 -3.20 1.90 -4.06
CA GLY A 34 -2.78 0.53 -3.81
C GLY A 34 -3.57 -0.21 -2.75
N THR A 35 -2.93 -1.23 -2.18
CA THR A 35 -3.53 -2.07 -1.14
C THR A 35 -2.51 -2.41 -0.06
N TRP A 36 -2.98 -2.52 1.17
CA TRP A 36 -2.20 -2.98 2.31
C TRP A 36 -2.95 -4.12 2.99
N ASN A 37 -2.45 -5.33 2.86
CA ASN A 37 -3.00 -6.51 3.51
C ASN A 37 -2.11 -6.86 4.69
N THR A 38 -2.71 -6.97 5.87
CA THR A 38 -2.00 -7.27 7.11
C THR A 38 -2.58 -8.49 7.78
N GLN A 39 -1.71 -9.38 8.24
CA GLN A 39 -2.08 -10.47 9.13
C GLN A 39 -1.51 -10.20 10.51
N ILE A 40 -2.38 -10.10 11.49
CA ILE A 40 -2.04 -9.90 12.91
C ILE A 40 -2.16 -11.26 13.58
N ASN A 41 -1.06 -11.76 14.14
CA ASN A 41 -1.03 -13.00 14.89
C ASN A 41 -0.67 -12.71 16.35
N SER A 42 -1.63 -12.86 17.23
CA SER A 42 -1.48 -12.65 18.67
C SER A 42 -1.13 -13.94 19.37
N GLN A 43 0.10 -14.02 19.87
CA GLN A 43 0.58 -15.16 20.67
C GLN A 43 0.26 -15.00 22.16
N ALA A 44 -0.08 -13.80 22.61
CA ALA A 44 -0.44 -13.50 24.01
C ALA A 44 -1.87 -13.87 24.38
N GLY A 45 -2.66 -14.28 23.41
CA GLY A 45 -4.06 -14.64 23.55
C GLY A 45 -4.94 -14.01 22.50
N PRO A 46 -6.18 -14.47 22.39
CA PRO A 46 -7.10 -14.01 21.37
C PRO A 46 -7.52 -12.54 21.58
N LEU A 47 -7.63 -11.79 20.48
CA LEU A 47 -8.02 -10.38 20.45
C LEU A 47 -9.47 -10.25 19.97
N PRO A 48 -10.28 -9.34 20.56
CA PRO A 48 -11.58 -9.00 20.02
C PRO A 48 -11.45 -8.10 18.79
N LYS A 49 -12.42 -8.16 17.88
CA LYS A 49 -12.49 -7.32 16.66
C LYS A 49 -12.38 -5.83 16.96
N ASP A 50 -13.01 -5.39 18.04
CA ASP A 50 -13.09 -3.97 18.41
C ASP A 50 -11.71 -3.36 18.66
N SER A 51 -10.76 -4.13 19.21
CA SER A 51 -9.37 -3.65 19.39
C SER A 51 -8.69 -3.26 18.07
N ILE A 52 -8.99 -3.98 16.99
CA ILE A 52 -8.44 -3.71 15.66
C ILE A 52 -9.22 -2.56 15.01
N THR A 53 -10.55 -2.58 15.15
CA THR A 53 -11.43 -1.55 14.60
C THR A 53 -11.13 -0.17 15.18
N GLU A 54 -10.81 -0.08 16.48
CA GLU A 54 -10.44 1.17 17.15
C GLU A 54 -9.21 1.80 16.52
N ILE A 55 -8.15 1.01 16.24
CA ILE A 55 -6.94 1.52 15.56
C ILE A 55 -7.27 2.07 14.19
N ILE A 56 -8.00 1.31 13.37
CA ILE A 56 -8.37 1.70 12.02
C ILE A 56 -9.20 2.99 12.03
N THR A 57 -10.15 3.08 12.96
CA THR A 57 -11.01 4.25 13.12
C THR A 57 -10.24 5.47 13.60
N GLU A 58 -9.27 5.28 14.51
CA GLU A 58 -8.43 6.37 15.02
C GLU A 58 -7.65 7.06 13.89
N TYR A 59 -7.16 6.29 12.91
CA TYR A 59 -6.43 6.84 11.75
C TYR A 59 -7.35 7.23 10.59
N ASN A 60 -8.69 7.12 10.77
CA ASN A 60 -9.69 7.51 9.78
C ASN A 60 -9.50 6.80 8.43
N ILE A 61 -9.24 5.50 8.45
CA ILE A 61 -9.17 4.65 7.26
C ILE A 61 -10.61 4.32 6.85
N GLN A 62 -10.98 4.60 5.59
CA GLN A 62 -12.36 4.47 5.10
C GLN A 62 -12.60 3.13 4.40
N ASP A 63 -11.66 2.67 3.57
CA ASP A 63 -11.82 1.45 2.77
C ASP A 63 -11.00 0.31 3.37
N TYR A 64 -11.66 -0.48 4.21
CA TYR A 64 -11.03 -1.63 4.86
C TYR A 64 -11.99 -2.79 5.07
N THR A 65 -11.42 -3.97 5.26
CA THR A 65 -12.13 -5.20 5.63
C THR A 65 -11.35 -5.91 6.74
N ILE A 66 -12.03 -6.32 7.80
CA ILE A 66 -11.46 -7.11 8.90
C ILE A 66 -12.12 -8.49 8.88
N LYS A 67 -11.30 -9.54 8.91
CA LYS A 67 -11.73 -10.92 9.04
C LYS A 67 -10.87 -11.65 10.06
N ALA A 68 -11.46 -12.58 10.80
CA ALA A 68 -10.71 -13.51 11.63
C ALA A 68 -10.25 -14.72 10.79
N LEU A 69 -9.23 -15.42 11.27
CA LEU A 69 -8.93 -16.78 10.82
C LEU A 69 -9.27 -17.75 11.96
N ASP A 70 -9.98 -18.82 11.61
CA ASP A 70 -10.23 -19.93 12.52
C ASP A 70 -8.98 -20.81 12.71
N ASP A 71 -9.07 -21.81 13.56
CA ASP A 71 -7.96 -22.73 13.87
C ASP A 71 -7.50 -23.56 12.64
N GLN A 72 -8.30 -23.56 11.56
CA GLN A 72 -7.97 -24.21 10.29
C GLN A 72 -7.39 -23.20 9.27
N GLY A 73 -7.24 -21.93 9.65
CA GLY A 73 -6.75 -20.85 8.80
C GLY A 73 -7.77 -20.35 7.77
N LYS A 74 -9.05 -20.66 7.95
CA LYS A 74 -10.13 -20.19 7.07
C LYS A 74 -10.63 -18.83 7.51
N GLU A 75 -10.86 -17.94 6.56
CA GLU A 75 -11.45 -16.62 6.83
C GLU A 75 -12.88 -16.74 7.37
N VAL A 76 -13.11 -16.12 8.52
CA VAL A 76 -14.41 -16.01 9.20
C VAL A 76 -14.81 -14.53 9.20
N THR A 77 -16.03 -14.26 8.77
CA THR A 77 -16.61 -12.91 8.91
C THR A 77 -17.16 -12.80 10.33
N VAL A 78 -16.70 -11.80 11.05
CA VAL A 78 -17.14 -11.48 12.42
C VAL A 78 -18.04 -10.26 12.34
N ASP A 79 -19.29 -10.38 12.80
CA ASP A 79 -20.25 -9.28 12.79
C ASP A 79 -19.85 -8.16 13.78
N ASN A 80 -20.38 -6.96 13.55
CA ASN A 80 -20.17 -5.86 14.48
C ASN A 80 -20.91 -6.15 15.80
N GLY A 81 -20.19 -6.05 16.91
CA GLY A 81 -20.71 -6.36 18.24
C GLY A 81 -20.56 -7.83 18.64
N ASP A 82 -19.98 -8.69 17.78
CA ASP A 82 -19.53 -10.02 18.17
C ASP A 82 -18.18 -9.88 18.90
N GLU A 83 -18.18 -10.17 20.19
CA GLU A 83 -16.99 -10.09 21.05
C GLU A 83 -16.14 -11.37 20.99
N THR A 84 -16.45 -12.34 20.10
CA THR A 84 -15.68 -13.58 19.97
C THR A 84 -14.23 -13.24 19.64
N PRO A 85 -13.27 -13.60 20.51
CA PRO A 85 -11.88 -13.25 20.29
C PRO A 85 -11.18 -14.32 19.45
N TYR A 86 -10.29 -13.87 18.55
CA TYR A 86 -9.49 -14.73 17.67
C TYR A 86 -7.99 -14.43 17.82
N ASN A 87 -7.16 -15.44 17.61
CA ASN A 87 -5.70 -15.29 17.64
C ASN A 87 -5.14 -14.66 16.37
N VAL A 88 -5.81 -14.87 15.25
CA VAL A 88 -5.32 -14.38 13.94
C VAL A 88 -6.40 -13.55 13.25
N TRP A 89 -5.99 -12.36 12.84
CA TRP A 89 -6.83 -11.42 12.12
C TRP A 89 -6.18 -11.01 10.80
N THR A 90 -6.99 -10.80 9.78
CA THR A 90 -6.58 -10.18 8.51
C THR A 90 -7.27 -8.84 8.35
N VAL A 91 -6.49 -7.83 8.05
CA VAL A 91 -6.96 -6.48 7.72
C VAL A 91 -6.54 -6.17 6.29
N LYS A 92 -7.50 -5.91 5.42
CA LYS A 92 -7.24 -5.50 4.04
C LYS A 92 -7.70 -4.06 3.89
N SER A 93 -6.79 -3.17 3.57
CA SER A 93 -7.07 -1.75 3.34
C SER A 93 -6.74 -1.37 1.91
N LYS A 94 -7.56 -0.51 1.30
CA LYS A 94 -7.26 0.15 0.03
C LYS A 94 -6.98 1.62 0.28
N PHE A 95 -6.17 2.19 -0.58
CA PHE A 95 -5.88 3.62 -0.59
C PHE A 95 -5.78 4.10 -2.04
N ASN A 96 -6.30 5.31 -2.30
CA ASN A 96 -6.44 5.85 -3.64
C ASN A 96 -5.41 6.95 -3.95
N ASN A 97 -4.63 7.35 -2.95
CA ASN A 97 -3.63 8.41 -3.06
C ASN A 97 -2.62 8.35 -1.90
N VAL A 98 -1.59 9.17 -1.97
CA VAL A 98 -0.50 9.25 -0.97
C VAL A 98 -1.01 9.64 0.42
N GLU A 99 -2.05 10.48 0.53
CA GLU A 99 -2.58 10.89 1.83
C GLU A 99 -3.24 9.71 2.55
N GLU A 100 -4.04 8.92 1.83
CA GLU A 100 -4.65 7.69 2.36
C GLU A 100 -3.59 6.63 2.67
N LEU A 101 -2.56 6.47 1.81
CA LEU A 101 -1.42 5.60 2.09
C LEU A 101 -0.72 5.99 3.39
N ASN A 102 -0.51 7.30 3.65
CA ASN A 102 0.07 7.76 4.91
C ASN A 102 -0.76 7.34 6.13
N LYS A 103 -2.10 7.46 6.05
CA LYS A 103 -3.01 7.05 7.14
C LYS A 103 -2.94 5.54 7.37
N VAL A 104 -2.98 4.75 6.30
CA VAL A 104 -2.87 3.28 6.38
C VAL A 104 -1.52 2.86 6.97
N ARG A 105 -0.41 3.44 6.49
CA ARG A 105 0.93 3.20 7.03
C ARG A 105 0.99 3.51 8.52
N ASP A 106 0.52 4.69 8.94
CA ASP A 106 0.58 5.12 10.34
C ASP A 106 -0.22 4.17 11.26
N ALA A 107 -1.38 3.70 10.80
CA ALA A 107 -2.16 2.70 11.52
C ALA A 107 -1.46 1.34 11.60
N MET A 108 -0.96 0.83 10.47
CA MET A 108 -0.36 -0.52 10.40
C MET A 108 1.02 -0.60 11.07
N THR A 109 1.72 0.53 11.18
CA THR A 109 3.01 0.63 11.90
C THR A 109 2.86 1.17 13.32
N LEU A 110 1.63 1.46 13.77
CA LEU A 110 1.31 2.06 15.07
C LEU A 110 2.12 3.34 15.34
N ARG A 111 2.34 4.12 14.28
CA ARG A 111 3.14 5.33 14.38
C ARG A 111 2.44 6.39 15.19
N ASN A 112 3.16 6.98 16.16
CA ASN A 112 2.61 8.06 16.97
C ASN A 112 2.34 9.30 16.10
N LYS A 113 1.11 9.83 16.14
CA LYS A 113 0.67 11.05 15.43
C LYS A 113 1.49 12.30 15.76
N ASN A 114 2.17 12.31 16.91
CA ASN A 114 3.05 13.41 17.31
C ASN A 114 4.45 13.37 16.64
N GLN A 115 4.79 12.29 15.96
CA GLN A 115 5.98 12.24 15.13
C GLN A 115 5.68 12.94 13.81
N GLY A 116 6.32 14.08 13.54
CA GLY A 116 6.09 14.95 12.38
C GLY A 116 5.77 14.24 11.06
N PRO A 117 5.27 14.93 10.04
CA PRO A 117 4.81 14.31 8.79
C PRO A 117 5.98 13.60 8.10
N LEU A 118 5.83 12.30 7.87
CA LEU A 118 6.70 11.51 7.01
C LEU A 118 5.86 11.07 5.81
N LEU A 119 6.35 11.27 4.61
CA LEU A 119 5.65 10.80 3.40
C LEU A 119 6.00 9.34 3.15
N ALA A 120 4.98 8.49 3.03
CA ALA A 120 5.15 7.08 2.67
C ALA A 120 5.62 6.90 1.23
N LEU A 121 5.28 7.87 0.37
CA LEU A 121 5.70 7.92 -1.03
C LEU A 121 6.04 9.36 -1.41
N GLU A 122 7.26 9.59 -1.90
CA GLU A 122 7.74 10.90 -2.33
C GLU A 122 8.30 10.82 -3.76
N LYS A 123 7.84 11.71 -4.64
CA LYS A 123 8.37 11.82 -5.99
C LYS A 123 9.60 12.72 -6.01
N THR A 124 10.71 12.22 -6.53
CA THR A 124 11.94 12.98 -6.70
C THR A 124 11.93 13.84 -7.97
N THR A 125 12.83 14.81 -8.07
CA THR A 125 13.02 15.64 -9.28
C THR A 125 13.46 14.83 -10.49
N SER A 126 14.10 13.66 -10.28
CA SER A 126 14.51 12.73 -11.35
C SER A 126 13.37 11.84 -11.87
N GLY A 127 12.17 11.95 -11.28
CA GLY A 127 11.01 11.16 -11.68
C GLY A 127 10.98 9.74 -11.10
N THR A 128 11.89 9.43 -10.15
CA THR A 128 11.82 8.22 -9.33
C THR A 128 10.95 8.48 -8.09
N TYR A 129 10.63 7.43 -7.35
CA TYR A 129 9.86 7.52 -6.12
C TYR A 129 10.65 6.94 -4.96
N ILE A 130 10.63 7.62 -3.82
CA ILE A 130 11.11 7.11 -2.54
C ILE A 130 9.92 6.54 -1.79
N VAL A 131 10.00 5.29 -1.39
CA VAL A 131 9.08 4.65 -0.46
C VAL A 131 9.70 4.66 0.92
N ASP A 132 8.96 5.12 1.93
CA ASP A 132 9.36 5.06 3.34
C ASP A 132 8.14 4.68 4.20
N LEU A 133 8.05 3.41 4.55
CA LEU A 133 6.94 2.88 5.35
C LEU A 133 7.28 2.75 6.83
N GLY A 134 8.47 3.21 7.26
CA GLY A 134 8.90 3.10 8.63
C GLY A 134 9.43 1.71 9.00
N THR A 135 9.24 1.28 10.23
CA THR A 135 9.78 0.00 10.74
C THR A 135 8.75 -1.11 10.63
N SER A 136 9.14 -2.25 10.06
CA SER A 136 8.29 -3.44 9.96
C SER A 136 8.06 -4.06 11.34
N GLN A 137 6.81 -4.42 11.64
CA GLN A 137 6.43 -5.11 12.88
C GLN A 137 6.45 -6.65 12.75
N GLY A 138 6.64 -7.15 11.54
CA GLY A 138 6.79 -8.55 11.16
C GLY A 138 7.42 -8.66 9.80
N LYS A 139 7.16 -9.72 9.05
CA LYS A 139 7.57 -9.84 7.66
C LYS A 139 6.73 -8.90 6.80
N THR A 140 7.36 -8.00 6.05
CA THR A 140 6.67 -7.09 5.14
C THR A 140 7.18 -7.28 3.72
N THR A 141 6.28 -7.61 2.79
CA THR A 141 6.55 -7.67 1.36
C THR A 141 5.95 -6.44 0.69
N VAL A 142 6.77 -5.71 -0.05
CA VAL A 142 6.33 -4.51 -0.78
C VAL A 142 6.53 -4.73 -2.26
N THR A 143 5.44 -4.59 -3.03
CA THR A 143 5.43 -4.65 -4.50
C THR A 143 5.07 -3.28 -5.04
N VAL A 144 5.80 -2.79 -6.03
CA VAL A 144 5.57 -1.48 -6.66
C VAL A 144 5.28 -1.61 -8.15
N SER A 145 4.57 -0.64 -8.72
CA SER A 145 4.34 -0.56 -10.18
C SER A 145 5.54 0.05 -10.90
N GLY A 146 6.70 -0.62 -10.79
CA GLY A 146 7.94 -0.14 -11.38
C GLY A 146 9.11 -1.06 -11.12
N GLU A 147 10.32 -0.57 -11.32
CA GLU A 147 11.56 -1.29 -11.07
C GLU A 147 12.27 -0.67 -9.86
N ILE A 148 12.55 -1.51 -8.86
CA ILE A 148 13.25 -1.10 -7.64
C ILE A 148 14.74 -0.96 -7.95
N ASP A 149 15.34 0.14 -7.49
CA ASP A 149 16.79 0.30 -7.50
C ASP A 149 17.42 -0.59 -6.42
N PRO A 150 18.14 -1.67 -6.82
CA PRO A 150 18.73 -2.61 -5.85
C PRO A 150 19.70 -1.94 -4.87
N ALA A 151 20.41 -0.89 -5.30
CA ALA A 151 21.36 -0.16 -4.46
C ALA A 151 20.68 0.65 -3.35
N SER A 152 19.41 0.95 -3.49
CA SER A 152 18.62 1.69 -2.50
C SER A 152 18.05 0.80 -1.38
N VAL A 153 18.06 -0.54 -1.55
CA VAL A 153 17.52 -1.50 -0.58
C VAL A 153 18.61 -1.84 0.46
N GLN A 154 18.53 -1.22 1.64
CA GLN A 154 19.57 -1.39 2.67
C GLN A 154 19.33 -2.58 3.59
N THR A 155 18.08 -2.85 3.98
CA THR A 155 17.73 -3.83 5.02
C THR A 155 16.81 -4.94 4.52
N GLY A 156 16.32 -4.84 3.27
CA GLY A 156 15.42 -5.81 2.66
C GLY A 156 16.14 -6.76 1.71
N THR A 157 15.41 -7.78 1.26
CA THR A 157 15.84 -8.71 0.22
C THR A 157 14.98 -8.50 -1.02
N LEU A 158 15.59 -8.14 -2.15
CA LEU A 158 14.91 -8.05 -3.42
C LEU A 158 14.53 -9.45 -3.90
N THR A 159 13.25 -9.73 -4.02
CA THR A 159 12.72 -11.04 -4.46
C THR A 159 12.37 -11.05 -5.94
N ASP A 160 12.04 -9.90 -6.51
CA ASP A 160 11.85 -9.66 -7.94
C ASP A 160 12.19 -8.20 -8.23
N LYS A 161 12.30 -7.83 -9.51
CA LYS A 161 12.62 -6.45 -9.96
C LYS A 161 11.69 -5.37 -9.37
N ASN A 162 10.50 -5.73 -8.95
CA ASN A 162 9.47 -4.84 -8.41
C ASN A 162 9.00 -5.21 -7.01
N THR A 163 9.63 -6.20 -6.37
CA THR A 163 9.19 -6.74 -5.08
C THR A 163 10.37 -6.89 -4.13
N VAL A 164 10.23 -6.36 -2.93
CA VAL A 164 11.22 -6.45 -1.86
C VAL A 164 10.56 -6.96 -0.58
N THR A 165 11.25 -7.82 0.16
CA THR A 165 10.81 -8.37 1.44
C THR A 165 11.71 -7.88 2.56
N PHE A 166 11.10 -7.43 3.64
CA PHE A 166 11.73 -6.98 4.87
C PHE A 166 11.39 -7.94 6.01
N THR A 167 12.33 -8.16 6.90
CA THR A 167 12.11 -8.91 8.14
C THR A 167 11.64 -7.98 9.25
N GLN A 168 11.19 -8.54 10.35
CA GLN A 168 10.81 -7.79 11.54
C GLN A 168 11.92 -6.82 12.00
N ASN A 169 11.53 -5.64 12.46
CA ASN A 169 12.41 -4.55 12.92
C ASN A 169 13.31 -3.95 11.82
N SER A 170 13.07 -4.27 10.55
CA SER A 170 13.77 -3.63 9.42
C SER A 170 13.12 -2.29 9.08
N HIS A 171 13.94 -1.29 8.75
CA HIS A 171 13.43 -0.03 8.20
C HIS A 171 13.09 -0.19 6.73
N ILE A 172 11.82 0.02 6.38
CA ILE A 172 11.29 -0.17 5.02
C ILE A 172 11.51 1.12 4.23
N ARG A 173 12.65 1.20 3.54
CA ARG A 173 12.97 2.32 2.66
C ARG A 173 13.70 1.86 1.42
N PHE A 174 13.25 2.34 0.25
CA PHE A 174 13.88 2.07 -1.04
C PHE A 174 13.40 3.07 -2.10
N ILE A 175 14.05 3.04 -3.27
CA ILE A 175 13.71 3.87 -4.43
C ILE A 175 13.24 2.98 -5.55
N PHE A 176 12.22 3.42 -6.30
CA PHE A 176 11.81 2.75 -7.52
C PHE A 176 11.56 3.73 -8.66
N LYS A 177 11.73 3.26 -9.88
CA LYS A 177 11.39 3.97 -11.11
C LYS A 177 10.05 3.42 -11.61
N PRO A 178 9.02 4.27 -11.79
CA PRO A 178 7.72 3.81 -12.24
C PRO A 178 7.81 3.24 -13.65
N SER A 179 7.11 2.14 -13.90
CA SER A 179 6.87 1.67 -15.26
C SER A 179 5.73 2.47 -15.88
N HIS A 180 5.90 2.92 -17.10
CA HIS A 180 4.78 3.47 -17.86
C HIS A 180 3.82 2.31 -18.16
N GLY A 181 2.58 2.40 -17.66
CA GLY A 181 1.57 1.38 -17.93
C GLY A 181 1.35 1.22 -19.45
N TRP A 182 0.97 0.03 -19.89
CA TRP A 182 0.70 -0.29 -21.31
C TRP A 182 -0.29 0.70 -21.97
N LEU A 183 -1.20 1.31 -21.21
CA LEU A 183 -2.12 2.36 -21.67
C LEU A 183 -1.38 3.61 -22.20
N PHE A 184 -0.21 3.94 -21.65
CA PHE A 184 0.63 5.02 -22.16
C PHE A 184 1.12 4.72 -23.58
N TYR A 185 1.55 3.49 -23.85
CA TYR A 185 1.99 3.07 -25.18
C TYR A 185 0.82 2.98 -26.16
N ILE A 186 -0.38 2.57 -25.71
CA ILE A 186 -1.60 2.64 -26.55
C ILE A 186 -1.93 4.10 -26.86
N GLY A 187 -1.90 4.99 -25.88
CA GLY A 187 -2.14 6.43 -26.10
C GLY A 187 -1.21 7.03 -27.16
N ILE A 188 0.08 6.71 -27.09
CA ILE A 188 1.07 7.11 -28.12
C ILE A 188 0.72 6.48 -29.48
N GLY A 189 0.40 5.18 -29.52
CA GLY A 189 0.03 4.49 -30.74
C GLY A 189 -1.19 5.13 -31.43
N VAL A 190 -2.24 5.42 -30.66
CA VAL A 190 -3.45 6.10 -31.16
C VAL A 190 -3.12 7.52 -31.68
N ALA A 191 -2.30 8.28 -30.96
CA ALA A 191 -1.88 9.61 -31.40
C ALA A 191 -1.10 9.57 -32.73
N ILE A 192 -0.19 8.61 -32.89
CA ILE A 192 0.57 8.42 -34.15
C ILE A 192 -0.38 8.09 -35.30
N VAL A 193 -1.31 7.15 -35.10
CA VAL A 193 -2.29 6.77 -36.13
C VAL A 193 -3.18 7.97 -36.50
N ALA A 194 -3.61 8.78 -35.55
CA ALA A 194 -4.41 9.98 -35.79
C ALA A 194 -3.63 11.03 -36.65
N VAL A 195 -2.35 11.24 -36.34
CA VAL A 195 -1.50 12.18 -37.09
C VAL A 195 -1.28 11.68 -38.53
N ILE A 196 -0.94 10.42 -38.73
CA ILE A 196 -0.71 9.83 -40.03
C ILE A 196 -2.02 9.81 -40.84
N GLY A 197 -3.14 9.36 -40.22
CA GLY A 197 -4.45 9.30 -40.87
C GLY A 197 -4.97 10.70 -41.23
N GLY A 198 -4.85 11.65 -40.34
CA GLY A 198 -5.22 13.06 -40.57
C GLY A 198 -4.37 13.71 -41.66
N GLY A 199 -3.06 13.47 -41.66
CA GLY A 199 -2.15 13.93 -42.73
C GLY A 199 -2.47 13.34 -44.08
N TYR A 200 -2.82 12.03 -44.11
CA TYR A 200 -3.21 11.37 -45.34
C TYR A 200 -4.54 11.87 -45.92
N ILE A 201 -5.54 12.07 -45.04
CA ILE A 201 -6.83 12.66 -45.46
C ILE A 201 -6.63 14.09 -45.95
N PHE A 202 -5.81 14.90 -45.31
CA PHE A 202 -5.48 16.26 -45.72
C PHE A 202 -4.80 16.27 -47.12
N TYR A 203 -3.82 15.35 -47.32
CA TYR A 203 -3.14 15.17 -48.61
C TYR A 203 -4.12 14.80 -49.72
N LEU A 204 -5.02 13.82 -49.48
CA LEU A 204 -6.04 13.43 -50.44
C LEU A 204 -6.99 14.59 -50.76
N ARG A 205 -7.43 15.33 -49.73
CA ARG A 205 -8.32 16.48 -49.92
C ARG A 205 -7.67 17.56 -50.79
N ARG A 206 -6.39 17.86 -50.55
CA ARG A 206 -5.62 18.81 -51.37
C ARG A 206 -5.44 18.34 -52.82
N LYS A 207 -5.17 17.03 -53.02
CA LYS A 207 -4.96 16.44 -54.33
C LYS A 207 -6.25 16.39 -55.19
N TYR A 208 -7.39 16.11 -54.56
CA TYR A 208 -8.63 15.90 -55.31
C TYR A 208 -9.58 17.10 -55.32
N TYR A 209 -9.42 18.04 -54.41
CA TYR A 209 -10.31 19.21 -54.26
C TYR A 209 -9.55 20.55 -54.26
N GLY A 210 -8.24 20.56 -54.41
CA GLY A 210 -7.41 21.77 -54.35
C GLY A 210 -7.41 22.61 -55.63
N ASP A 211 -7.99 22.10 -56.74
CA ASP A 211 -8.01 22.82 -58.03
C ASP A 211 -9.40 23.39 -58.34
N ALA A 212 -10.28 23.54 -57.36
CA ALA A 212 -11.63 24.10 -57.53
C ALA A 212 -11.77 25.44 -56.75
N ALA A 213 -10.83 26.40 -57.01
CA ALA A 213 -10.98 27.80 -56.60
C ALA A 213 -10.28 28.69 -57.63
#